data_e80bfebb5c3a4a2d522c144417107c16
#
_entry.id   e80bfebb5c3a4a2d522c144417107c16
#
_cell.length_a   1.000
_cell.length_b   1.000
_cell.length_c   1.000
_cell.angle_alpha   90.00
_cell.angle_beta   90.00
_cell.angle_gamma   90.00
#
_symmetry.space_group_name_H-M   'P 1'
#
loop_
_entity.id
_entity.type
_entity.pdbx_description
1 polymer ?
#
loop_
_entity_poly.entity_id
_entity_poly.type
_entity_poly.pdbx_seq_one_letter_code
_entity_poly.pdbx_strand_id
1 'polypeptide(L)'
;MKSVEDLTAYFDKVFFQKASRFEFLEIDDGHSLVKLSPEEQDLRPGNTISGPVMFEIADCAFYAAILFKDPDPMSVTVNWSMNFFKRPSVSDLFAKATILKFGQKLVVGEVTIYSETAKNSVAQAMMTYARPIKK
;
A
#
# COMPACT_ATOMS: atom_id res chain seq x y z
N MET A 1 -18.45 3.37 3.01
CA MET A 1 -17.39 2.42 3.36
C MET A 1 -16.95 2.70 4.78
N LYS A 2 -17.14 1.73 5.68
CA LYS A 2 -16.96 1.97 7.12
C LYS A 2 -16.07 0.94 7.81
N SER A 3 -15.60 -0.09 7.11
CA SER A 3 -14.87 -1.18 7.72
C SER A 3 -13.84 -1.76 6.77
N VAL A 4 -12.95 -2.59 7.32
CA VAL A 4 -11.99 -3.36 6.53
C VAL A 4 -12.72 -4.28 5.55
N GLU A 5 -13.82 -4.88 5.98
CA GLU A 5 -14.62 -5.78 5.14
C GLU A 5 -15.20 -5.03 3.95
N ASP A 6 -15.73 -3.83 4.17
CA ASP A 6 -16.24 -2.98 3.09
C ASP A 6 -15.14 -2.61 2.11
N LEU A 7 -13.96 -2.24 2.62
CA LEU A 7 -12.81 -1.88 1.80
C LEU A 7 -12.35 -3.07 0.96
N THR A 8 -12.25 -4.25 1.58
CA THR A 8 -11.83 -5.47 0.89
C THR A 8 -12.76 -5.80 -0.27
N ALA A 9 -14.07 -5.77 -0.01
CA ALA A 9 -15.07 -6.07 -1.04
C ALA A 9 -15.01 -5.05 -2.17
N TYR A 10 -14.87 -3.78 -1.82
CA TYR A 10 -14.78 -2.71 -2.82
C TYR A 10 -13.51 -2.79 -3.65
N PHE A 11 -12.36 -2.99 -2.99
CA PHE A 11 -11.06 -3.13 -3.68
C PHE A 11 -11.10 -4.31 -4.65
N ASP A 12 -11.60 -5.46 -4.21
CA ASP A 12 -11.67 -6.66 -5.06
C ASP A 12 -12.59 -6.45 -6.27
N LYS A 13 -13.57 -5.57 -6.14
CA LYS A 13 -14.48 -5.23 -7.24
C LYS A 13 -13.82 -4.27 -8.23
N VAL A 14 -13.25 -3.17 -7.74
CA VAL A 14 -12.72 -2.11 -8.61
C VAL A 14 -11.32 -2.41 -9.12
N PHE A 15 -10.57 -3.24 -8.41
CA PHE A 15 -9.22 -3.66 -8.79
C PHE A 15 -9.13 -5.18 -8.81
N PHE A 16 -10.03 -5.82 -9.58
CA PHE A 16 -10.15 -7.28 -9.59
C PHE A 16 -8.85 -7.97 -10.01
N GLN A 17 -7.98 -7.29 -10.76
CA GLN A 17 -6.69 -7.84 -11.19
C GLN A 17 -5.78 -8.14 -10.01
N LYS A 18 -6.01 -7.50 -8.87
CA LYS A 18 -5.24 -7.66 -7.64
C LYS A 18 -6.07 -8.28 -6.51
N ALA A 19 -7.27 -8.78 -6.83
CA ALA A 19 -8.12 -9.41 -5.83
C ALA A 19 -7.38 -10.52 -5.10
N SER A 20 -7.51 -10.56 -3.78
CA SER A 20 -6.88 -11.54 -2.89
C SER A 20 -5.34 -11.47 -2.82
N ARG A 21 -4.72 -10.51 -3.50
CA ARG A 21 -3.27 -10.30 -3.44
C ARG A 21 -2.85 -9.73 -2.08
N PHE A 22 -3.70 -8.85 -1.52
CA PHE A 22 -3.42 -8.12 -0.29
C PHE A 22 -4.49 -8.41 0.74
N GLU A 23 -4.09 -8.39 2.01
CA GLU A 23 -5.03 -8.47 3.12
C GLU A 23 -5.04 -7.12 3.84
N PHE A 24 -6.20 -6.47 3.91
CA PHE A 24 -6.37 -5.21 4.62
C PHE A 24 -6.63 -5.54 6.09
N LEU A 25 -5.73 -5.10 6.97
CA LEU A 25 -5.80 -5.42 8.39
C LEU A 25 -6.44 -4.31 9.20
N GLU A 26 -6.13 -3.06 8.87
CA GLU A 26 -6.69 -1.90 9.57
C GLU A 26 -6.92 -0.79 8.57
N ILE A 27 -7.98 -0.03 8.79
CA ILE A 27 -8.30 1.15 8.00
C ILE A 27 -9.00 2.15 8.90
N ASP A 28 -8.58 3.43 8.82
CA ASP A 28 -9.30 4.53 9.44
C ASP A 28 -9.03 5.81 8.65
N ASP A 29 -9.44 6.95 9.18
CA ASP A 29 -9.32 8.22 8.48
C ASP A 29 -7.84 8.61 8.30
N GLY A 30 -7.34 8.43 7.08
CA GLY A 30 -5.97 8.79 6.73
C GLY A 30 -4.92 7.72 7.04
N HIS A 31 -5.33 6.52 7.46
CA HIS A 31 -4.38 5.45 7.81
C HIS A 31 -4.84 4.10 7.26
N SER A 32 -3.88 3.27 6.88
CA SER A 32 -4.15 1.88 6.52
C SER A 32 -3.01 0.98 6.99
N LEU A 33 -3.32 -0.29 7.20
CA LEU A 33 -2.34 -1.35 7.42
C LEU A 33 -2.69 -2.51 6.50
N VAL A 34 -1.75 -2.89 5.64
CA VAL A 34 -1.95 -3.89 4.61
C VAL A 34 -0.88 -4.96 4.72
N LYS A 35 -1.25 -6.20 4.49
CA LYS A 35 -0.36 -7.35 4.54
C LYS A 35 -0.26 -8.00 3.18
N LEU A 36 0.94 -8.46 2.83
CA LEU A 36 1.21 -9.26 1.65
C LEU A 36 1.98 -10.51 2.08
N SER A 37 1.47 -11.69 1.70
CA SER A 37 2.20 -12.94 1.85
C SER A 37 2.91 -13.21 0.53
N PRO A 38 4.27 -13.19 0.50
CA PRO A 38 4.99 -13.29 -0.77
C PRO A 38 4.88 -14.68 -1.38
N GLU A 39 4.83 -14.70 -2.70
CA GLU A 39 4.86 -15.91 -3.50
C GLU A 39 6.26 -16.03 -4.13
N GLU A 40 6.56 -17.19 -4.73
CA GLU A 40 7.87 -17.44 -5.33
C GLU A 40 8.27 -16.36 -6.34
N GLN A 41 7.32 -15.89 -7.14
CA GLN A 41 7.57 -14.85 -8.15
C GLN A 41 7.91 -13.48 -7.55
N ASP A 42 7.69 -13.30 -6.25
CA ASP A 42 8.00 -12.05 -5.55
C ASP A 42 9.44 -11.99 -5.08
N LEU A 43 10.18 -13.07 -5.25
CA LEU A 43 11.53 -13.20 -4.73
C LEU A 43 12.57 -12.84 -5.81
N ARG A 44 13.72 -12.45 -5.33
CA ARG A 44 14.89 -12.22 -6.16
C ARG A 44 15.97 -13.23 -5.79
N PRO A 45 17.07 -13.33 -6.58
CA PRO A 45 18.18 -14.23 -6.23
C PRO A 45 18.64 -14.01 -4.78
N GLY A 46 18.86 -15.11 -4.06
CA GLY A 46 19.21 -15.09 -2.64
C GLY A 46 18.01 -15.24 -1.72
N ASN A 47 16.83 -15.53 -2.28
CA ASN A 47 15.59 -15.74 -1.52
C ASN A 47 15.24 -14.56 -0.62
N THR A 48 15.32 -13.35 -1.18
CA THR A 48 14.82 -12.13 -0.52
C THR A 48 13.72 -11.54 -1.36
N ILE A 49 12.84 -10.76 -0.70
CA ILE A 49 11.71 -10.13 -1.38
C ILE A 49 12.23 -8.98 -2.26
N SER A 50 11.73 -8.89 -3.47
CA SER A 50 12.20 -7.89 -4.43
C SER A 50 11.73 -6.48 -4.08
N GLY A 51 12.52 -5.47 -4.48
CA GLY A 51 12.17 -4.06 -4.30
C GLY A 51 10.84 -3.70 -4.96
N PRO A 52 10.57 -4.11 -6.21
CA PRO A 52 9.27 -3.85 -6.83
C PRO A 52 8.08 -4.37 -6.04
N VAL A 53 8.21 -5.50 -5.36
CA VAL A 53 7.12 -6.04 -4.52
C VAL A 53 6.91 -5.16 -3.29
N MET A 54 7.99 -4.67 -2.69
CA MET A 54 7.89 -3.73 -1.58
C MET A 54 7.20 -2.42 -2.02
N PHE A 55 7.49 -1.95 -3.23
CA PHE A 55 6.76 -0.81 -3.78
C PHE A 55 5.29 -1.15 -4.00
N GLU A 56 4.99 -2.33 -4.51
CA GLU A 56 3.61 -2.74 -4.77
C GLU A 56 2.75 -2.68 -3.50
N ILE A 57 3.25 -3.22 -2.39
CA ILE A 57 2.48 -3.18 -1.15
C ILE A 57 2.36 -1.75 -0.60
N ALA A 58 3.41 -0.95 -0.75
CA ALA A 58 3.36 0.46 -0.35
C ALA A 58 2.30 1.22 -1.15
N ASP A 59 2.27 1.01 -2.45
CA ASP A 59 1.31 1.65 -3.35
C ASP A 59 -0.12 1.22 -3.00
N CYS A 60 -0.32 -0.07 -2.76
CA CYS A 60 -1.63 -0.59 -2.37
C CYS A 60 -2.11 0.01 -1.04
N ALA A 61 -1.23 0.10 -0.05
CA ALA A 61 -1.60 0.65 1.26
C ALA A 61 -2.01 2.12 1.14
N PHE A 62 -1.29 2.89 0.35
CA PHE A 62 -1.63 4.31 0.16
C PHE A 62 -2.93 4.46 -0.62
N TYR A 63 -3.10 3.67 -1.68
CA TYR A 63 -4.34 3.65 -2.46
C TYR A 63 -5.55 3.29 -1.58
N ALA A 64 -5.40 2.29 -0.71
CA ALA A 64 -6.46 1.89 0.21
C ALA A 64 -6.88 3.03 1.15
N ALA A 65 -5.91 3.76 1.69
CA ALA A 65 -6.20 4.90 2.56
C ALA A 65 -6.96 6.00 1.80
N ILE A 66 -6.62 6.22 0.53
CA ILE A 66 -7.33 7.19 -0.31
C ILE A 66 -8.75 6.73 -0.59
N LEU A 67 -8.93 5.47 -0.98
CA LEU A 67 -10.25 4.90 -1.28
C LEU A 67 -11.21 5.02 -0.09
N PHE A 68 -10.69 4.88 1.12
CA PHE A 68 -11.51 4.98 2.31
C PHE A 68 -12.04 6.40 2.50
N LYS A 69 -11.25 7.42 2.15
CA LYS A 69 -11.68 8.82 2.22
C LYS A 69 -12.52 9.24 1.02
N ASP A 70 -12.20 8.74 -0.15
CA ASP A 70 -12.90 9.03 -1.40
C ASP A 70 -12.97 7.75 -2.23
N PRO A 71 -14.15 7.13 -2.36
CA PRO A 71 -14.27 5.84 -3.03
C PRO A 71 -14.15 5.89 -4.55
N ASP A 72 -13.76 7.01 -5.14
CA ASP A 72 -13.48 7.08 -6.57
C ASP A 72 -12.21 6.26 -6.87
N PRO A 73 -12.29 5.20 -7.71
CA PRO A 73 -11.15 4.31 -7.92
C PRO A 73 -10.11 4.86 -8.89
N MET A 74 -10.31 6.05 -9.44
CA MET A 74 -9.48 6.58 -10.52
C MET A 74 -8.27 7.38 -10.06
N SER A 75 -8.04 7.51 -8.75
CA SER A 75 -6.80 8.13 -8.23
C SER A 75 -5.60 7.29 -8.63
N VAL A 76 -4.51 7.94 -9.02
CA VAL A 76 -3.32 7.25 -9.53
C VAL A 76 -2.05 7.81 -8.92
N THR A 77 -1.04 6.97 -8.82
CA THR A 77 0.30 7.37 -8.39
C THR A 77 0.92 8.30 -9.42
N VAL A 78 1.41 9.46 -9.01
CA VAL A 78 2.09 10.40 -9.90
C VAL A 78 3.54 10.63 -9.52
N ASN A 79 3.91 10.34 -8.27
CA ASN A 79 5.30 10.48 -7.81
C ASN A 79 5.51 9.62 -6.57
N TRP A 80 6.71 9.05 -6.44
CA TRP A 80 7.10 8.33 -5.24
C TRP A 80 8.62 8.34 -5.11
N SER A 81 9.07 8.28 -3.86
CA SER A 81 10.48 8.13 -3.51
C SER A 81 10.56 7.10 -2.42
N MET A 82 11.43 6.10 -2.57
CA MET A 82 11.49 4.97 -1.66
C MET A 82 12.93 4.64 -1.30
N ASN A 83 13.16 4.43 -0.02
CA ASN A 83 14.42 3.96 0.49
C ASN A 83 14.27 2.55 1.03
N PHE A 84 15.18 1.67 0.66
CA PHE A 84 15.21 0.29 1.10
C PHE A 84 16.34 0.15 2.14
N PHE A 85 15.97 -0.19 3.37
CA PHE A 85 16.92 -0.24 4.48
C PHE A 85 17.52 -1.63 4.65
N LYS A 86 16.75 -2.67 4.33
CA LYS A 86 17.15 -4.07 4.52
C LYS A 86 16.58 -4.92 3.40
N ARG A 87 17.22 -6.08 3.21
CA ARG A 87 16.67 -7.13 2.34
C ARG A 87 15.80 -8.04 3.21
N PRO A 88 14.48 -7.97 3.08
CA PRO A 88 13.63 -8.83 3.91
C PRO A 88 13.76 -10.29 3.48
N SER A 89 13.90 -11.17 4.46
CA SER A 89 13.81 -12.60 4.23
C SER A 89 12.38 -12.95 3.82
N VAL A 90 12.18 -14.19 3.35
CA VAL A 90 10.85 -14.66 2.93
C VAL A 90 9.94 -14.72 4.15
N SER A 91 9.07 -13.74 4.29
CA SER A 91 8.12 -13.60 5.38
C SER A 91 7.05 -12.63 4.95
N ASP A 92 5.95 -12.56 5.71
CA ASP A 92 4.90 -11.59 5.40
C ASP A 92 5.42 -10.17 5.51
N LEU A 93 4.96 -9.33 4.60
CA LEU A 93 5.23 -7.89 4.62
C LEU A 93 4.01 -7.14 5.10
N PHE A 94 4.25 -6.05 5.80
CA PHE A 94 3.21 -5.15 6.29
C PHE A 94 3.54 -3.73 5.86
N ALA A 95 2.55 -3.04 5.31
CA ALA A 95 2.70 -1.64 4.91
C ALA A 95 1.73 -0.78 5.70
N LYS A 96 2.27 0.21 6.39
CA LYS A 96 1.48 1.17 7.16
C LYS A 96 1.53 2.51 6.44
N ALA A 97 0.38 2.93 5.92
CA ALA A 97 0.26 4.20 5.19
C ALA A 97 -0.36 5.27 6.07
N THR A 98 0.14 6.49 5.93
CA THR A 98 -0.39 7.67 6.60
C THR A 98 -0.53 8.80 5.59
N ILE A 99 -1.74 9.32 5.42
CA ILE A 99 -1.97 10.50 4.58
C ILE A 99 -1.57 11.73 5.39
N LEU A 100 -0.65 12.53 4.83
CA LEU A 100 -0.19 13.77 5.45
C LEU A 100 -0.99 14.96 4.96
N LYS A 101 -1.41 14.94 3.69
CA LYS A 101 -2.23 16.00 3.11
C LYS A 101 -3.20 15.38 2.11
N PHE A 102 -4.48 15.67 2.29
CA PHE A 102 -5.54 15.23 1.38
C PHE A 102 -6.09 16.44 0.65
N GLY A 103 -5.46 16.79 -0.47
CA GLY A 103 -5.88 17.95 -1.27
C GLY A 103 -6.98 17.60 -2.26
N GLN A 104 -7.50 18.62 -2.92
CA GLN A 104 -8.51 18.42 -3.98
C GLN A 104 -7.93 17.69 -5.19
N LYS A 105 -6.68 17.95 -5.53
CA LYS A 105 -6.00 17.35 -6.67
C LYS A 105 -4.95 16.34 -6.25
N LEU A 106 -4.16 16.64 -5.23
CA LEU A 106 -3.02 15.82 -4.83
C LEU A 106 -3.19 15.33 -3.40
N VAL A 107 -2.82 14.08 -3.19
CA VAL A 107 -2.76 13.46 -1.87
C VAL A 107 -1.31 13.09 -1.64
N VAL A 108 -0.75 13.54 -0.52
CA VAL A 108 0.65 13.28 -0.16
C VAL A 108 0.69 12.53 1.16
N GLY A 109 1.54 11.53 1.24
CA GLY A 109 1.70 10.78 2.47
C GLY A 109 2.94 9.92 2.46
N GLU A 110 3.02 9.06 3.49
CA GLU A 110 4.16 8.18 3.67
C GLU A 110 3.70 6.76 3.95
N VAL A 111 4.54 5.79 3.60
CA VAL A 111 4.30 4.38 3.88
C VAL A 111 5.57 3.80 4.47
N THR A 112 5.43 3.08 5.57
CA THR A 112 6.54 2.34 6.18
C THR A 112 6.28 0.85 5.98
N ILE A 113 7.31 0.14 5.51
CA ILE A 113 7.24 -1.30 5.24
C ILE A 113 7.97 -2.04 6.36
N TYR A 114 7.31 -3.04 6.91
CA TYR A 114 7.85 -3.93 7.94
C TYR A 114 7.83 -5.35 7.42
N SER A 115 8.76 -6.18 7.88
CA SER A 115 8.69 -7.62 7.68
C SER A 115 8.36 -8.28 9.02
N GLU A 116 7.78 -9.48 8.95
CA GLU A 116 7.39 -10.23 10.14
C GLU A 116 8.57 -10.53 11.07
N THR A 117 9.77 -10.71 10.49
CA THR A 117 10.96 -11.12 11.22
C THR A 117 11.89 -9.98 11.60
N ALA A 118 11.63 -8.76 11.12
CA ALA A 118 12.52 -7.63 11.38
C ALA A 118 11.97 -6.77 12.51
N LYS A 119 12.85 -6.36 13.45
CA LYS A 119 12.49 -5.45 14.54
C LYS A 119 12.18 -4.04 14.03
N ASN A 120 12.89 -3.63 12.98
CA ASN A 120 12.80 -2.28 12.42
C ASN A 120 12.18 -2.35 11.03
N SER A 121 11.75 -1.20 10.53
CA SER A 121 11.23 -1.10 9.17
C SER A 121 12.29 -1.54 8.15
N VAL A 122 11.85 -2.16 7.06
CA VAL A 122 12.72 -2.60 5.97
C VAL A 122 12.77 -1.60 4.81
N ALA A 123 11.76 -0.73 4.71
CA ALA A 123 11.71 0.31 3.68
C ALA A 123 10.75 1.42 4.09
N GLN A 124 10.88 2.58 3.44
CA GLN A 124 9.99 3.72 3.67
C GLN A 124 9.82 4.48 2.36
N ALA A 125 8.61 4.90 2.07
CA ALA A 125 8.28 5.63 0.85
C ALA A 125 7.53 6.91 1.17
N MET A 126 7.81 7.94 0.34
CA MET A 126 6.95 9.13 0.23
C MET A 126 6.15 8.97 -1.05
N MET A 127 4.85 9.18 -0.96
CA MET A 127 3.92 8.91 -2.06
C MET A 127 3.10 10.15 -2.38
N THR A 128 2.86 10.38 -3.66
CA THR A 128 1.92 11.40 -4.13
C THR A 128 0.98 10.77 -5.14
N TYR A 129 -0.33 10.95 -4.90
CA TYR A 129 -1.38 10.51 -5.82
C TYR A 129 -2.09 11.73 -6.40
N ALA A 130 -2.58 11.60 -7.62
CA ALA A 130 -3.49 12.58 -8.22
C ALA A 130 -4.90 12.02 -8.14
N ARG A 131 -5.81 12.84 -7.64
CA ARG A 131 -7.24 12.50 -7.60
C ARG A 131 -7.86 12.90 -8.93
N PRO A 132 -8.92 12.19 -9.39
CA PRO A 132 -9.62 12.58 -10.61
C PRO A 132 -10.26 13.95 -10.46
N ILE A 133 -10.29 14.69 -11.55
CA ILE A 133 -10.95 15.99 -11.58
C ILE A 133 -12.45 15.74 -11.53
N LYS A 134 -13.10 16.29 -10.51
CA LYS A 134 -14.54 16.19 -10.36
C LYS A 134 -15.20 17.39 -11.04
N LYS A 135 -16.14 17.09 -11.89
CA LYS A 135 -16.94 18.11 -12.61
C LYS A 135 -18.26 18.36 -11.90
#